data_d371cdba5d82e651bdd9113196e98c04
#
_entry.id   d371cdba5d82e651bdd9113196e98c04
#
_cell.length_a   1.000
_cell.length_b   1.000
_cell.length_c   1.000
_cell.angle_alpha   90.00
_cell.angle_beta   90.00
_cell.angle_gamma   90.00
#
_symmetry.space_group_name_H-M   'P 1'
#
loop_
_entity.id
_entity.type
_entity.pdbx_description
1 polymer ?
#
loop_
_entity_poly.entity_id
_entity_poly.type
_entity_poly.pdbx_seq_one_letter_code
_entity_poly.pdbx_strand_id
1 'polypeptide(L)'
;MVLYLVFMDKTNEIRKGRHCVYDLHAHLVFVTKYRHDVFTDEHLKALERIFSDVCASFDCRLEEFNGETDHVHLLVSFPPTVELSRLVNSLKGVSSRYLRRDYPELAQHYWRAQRLWSPSYYAGTAGGAPVDTLKRYIENQNRPA
;
A
#
# COMPACT_ATOMS: atom_id res chain seq x y z
N MET A 1 -14.24 -27.71 -8.60
CA MET A 1 -12.88 -28.28 -8.58
C MET A 1 -12.12 -28.00 -9.86
N VAL A 2 -12.74 -28.12 -11.02
CA VAL A 2 -12.11 -27.74 -12.31
C VAL A 2 -11.75 -26.24 -12.30
N LEU A 3 -12.62 -25.40 -11.77
CA LEU A 3 -12.38 -23.97 -11.64
C LEU A 3 -11.16 -23.67 -10.76
N TYR A 4 -11.02 -24.41 -9.67
CA TYR A 4 -9.87 -24.29 -8.77
C TYR A 4 -8.55 -24.62 -9.47
N LEU A 5 -8.51 -25.71 -10.25
CA LEU A 5 -7.32 -26.12 -10.99
C LEU A 5 -6.96 -25.10 -12.08
N VAL A 6 -7.96 -24.55 -12.77
CA VAL A 6 -7.73 -23.53 -13.80
C VAL A 6 -7.14 -22.27 -13.20
N PHE A 7 -7.58 -21.86 -12.02
CA PHE A 7 -7.00 -20.71 -11.34
C PHE A 7 -5.59 -20.96 -10.83
N MET A 8 -5.28 -22.17 -10.38
CA MET A 8 -3.95 -22.52 -9.90
C MET A 8 -2.88 -22.46 -10.99
N ASP A 9 -3.25 -22.72 -12.23
CA ASP A 9 -2.31 -22.71 -13.36
C ASP A 9 -1.98 -21.30 -13.87
N LYS A 10 -2.70 -20.28 -13.45
CA LYS A 10 -2.63 -18.99 -14.12
C LYS A 10 -1.68 -17.98 -13.53
N THR A 11 -1.39 -17.99 -12.25
CA THR A 11 -0.57 -16.93 -11.69
C THR A 11 -0.11 -17.19 -10.26
N ASN A 12 1.05 -16.62 -9.92
CA ASN A 12 1.50 -16.43 -8.56
C ASN A 12 0.60 -15.47 -7.76
N GLU A 13 -0.45 -14.91 -8.35
CA GLU A 13 -1.35 -13.94 -7.75
C GLU A 13 -2.49 -14.58 -6.98
N ILE A 14 -2.87 -15.82 -7.37
CA ILE A 14 -3.95 -16.54 -6.69
C ILE A 14 -3.41 -17.14 -5.39
N ARG A 15 -4.08 -16.84 -4.30
CA ARG A 15 -3.74 -17.32 -2.97
C ARG A 15 -4.79 -18.27 -2.46
N LYS A 16 -4.47 -19.03 -1.44
CA LYS A 16 -5.45 -19.92 -0.81
C LYS A 16 -5.34 -19.87 0.70
N GLY A 17 -6.48 -19.80 1.35
CA GLY A 17 -6.62 -19.99 2.77
C GLY A 17 -6.95 -21.45 3.08
N ARG A 18 -7.30 -21.71 4.34
CA ARG A 18 -7.61 -23.04 4.81
C ARG A 18 -8.81 -23.67 4.08
N HIS A 19 -9.81 -22.88 3.76
CA HIS A 19 -11.06 -23.32 3.13
C HIS A 19 -11.45 -22.48 1.93
N CYS A 20 -10.54 -21.69 1.40
CA CYS A 20 -10.87 -20.78 0.29
C CYS A 20 -9.69 -20.58 -0.65
N VAL A 21 -10.04 -20.24 -1.87
CA VAL A 21 -9.12 -19.67 -2.86
C VAL A 21 -9.56 -18.23 -3.08
N TYR A 22 -8.64 -17.30 -3.11
CA TYR A 22 -8.96 -15.89 -3.25
C TYR A 22 -7.94 -15.15 -4.10
N ASP A 23 -8.43 -14.10 -4.73
CA ASP A 23 -7.65 -13.22 -5.58
C ASP A 23 -8.17 -11.79 -5.34
N LEU A 24 -7.88 -11.28 -4.14
CA LEU A 24 -8.35 -9.99 -3.69
C LEU A 24 -7.18 -9.01 -3.68
N HIS A 25 -7.31 -7.96 -4.45
CA HIS A 25 -6.34 -6.88 -4.54
C HIS A 25 -7.02 -5.54 -4.31
N ALA A 26 -6.34 -4.67 -3.58
CA ALA A 26 -6.77 -3.29 -3.40
C ALA A 26 -5.68 -2.35 -3.89
N HIS A 27 -6.07 -1.37 -4.68
CA HIS A 27 -5.25 -0.22 -5.01
C HIS A 27 -5.54 0.87 -3.98
N LEU A 28 -4.53 1.23 -3.20
CA LEU A 28 -4.62 2.23 -2.15
C LEU A 28 -3.80 3.45 -2.53
N VAL A 29 -4.34 4.63 -2.25
CA VAL A 29 -3.60 5.88 -2.42
C VAL A 29 -3.67 6.67 -1.12
N PHE A 30 -2.51 7.04 -0.60
CA PHE A 30 -2.38 7.89 0.58
C PHE A 30 -1.74 9.21 0.17
N VAL A 31 -2.33 10.30 0.62
CA VAL A 31 -1.88 11.65 0.31
C VAL A 31 -1.33 12.29 1.59
N THR A 32 -0.24 13.03 1.48
CA THR A 32 0.35 13.74 2.62
C THR A 32 -0.61 14.76 3.20
N LYS A 33 -0.48 15.01 4.51
CA LYS A 33 -1.26 16.05 5.19
C LYS A 33 -1.05 17.39 4.48
N TYR A 34 -2.15 18.06 4.13
CA TYR A 34 -2.20 19.31 3.37
C TYR A 34 -1.65 19.20 1.96
N ARG A 35 -1.41 18.00 1.44
CA ARG A 35 -0.80 17.72 0.13
C ARG A 35 0.55 18.42 -0.06
N HIS A 36 1.32 18.53 1.00
CA HIS A 36 2.65 19.13 0.92
C HIS A 36 3.64 18.18 0.23
N ASP A 37 4.52 18.73 -0.58
CA ASP A 37 5.57 18.02 -1.27
C ASP A 37 6.75 17.78 -0.33
N VAL A 38 6.77 16.61 0.33
CA VAL A 38 7.72 16.34 1.40
C VAL A 38 8.60 15.11 1.15
N PHE A 39 8.20 14.20 0.27
CA PHE A 39 8.93 12.95 0.10
C PHE A 39 10.10 13.05 -0.85
N THR A 40 11.20 12.44 -0.44
CA THR A 40 12.33 12.11 -1.30
C THR A 40 12.30 10.61 -1.63
N ASP A 41 13.20 10.17 -2.51
CA ASP A 41 13.34 8.74 -2.81
C ASP A 41 13.70 7.92 -1.57
N GLU A 42 14.52 8.49 -0.67
CA GLU A 42 14.88 7.82 0.58
C GLU A 42 13.67 7.58 1.48
N HIS A 43 12.77 8.57 1.60
CA HIS A 43 11.52 8.42 2.33
C HIS A 43 10.65 7.33 1.71
N LEU A 44 10.56 7.29 0.39
CA LEU A 44 9.75 6.29 -0.31
C LEU A 44 10.32 4.88 -0.13
N LYS A 45 11.62 4.72 -0.12
CA LYS A 45 12.26 3.42 0.18
C LYS A 45 11.93 2.95 1.59
N ALA A 46 11.98 3.87 2.56
CA ALA A 46 11.61 3.56 3.94
C ALA A 46 10.14 3.18 4.05
N LEU A 47 9.24 3.91 3.38
CA LEU A 47 7.81 3.61 3.35
C LEU A 47 7.54 2.22 2.77
N GLU A 48 8.22 1.86 1.69
CA GLU A 48 8.06 0.53 1.09
C GLU A 48 8.36 -0.59 2.09
N ARG A 49 9.46 -0.46 2.83
CA ARG A 49 9.81 -1.44 3.87
C ARG A 49 8.77 -1.50 4.98
N ILE A 50 8.33 -0.35 5.46
CA ILE A 50 7.33 -0.27 6.54
C ILE A 50 6.01 -0.88 6.08
N PHE A 51 5.54 -0.50 4.89
CA PHE A 51 4.28 -1.03 4.35
C PHE A 51 4.35 -2.53 4.10
N SER A 52 5.48 -3.02 3.61
CA SER A 52 5.68 -4.46 3.41
C SER A 52 5.59 -5.22 4.74
N ASP A 53 6.22 -4.71 5.79
CA ASP A 53 6.20 -5.32 7.12
C ASP A 53 4.79 -5.30 7.73
N VAL A 54 4.08 -4.18 7.61
CA VAL A 54 2.69 -4.08 8.10
C VAL A 54 1.79 -5.05 7.35
N CYS A 55 1.90 -5.09 6.02
CA CYS A 55 1.13 -6.05 5.23
C CYS A 55 1.37 -7.49 5.69
N ALA A 56 2.62 -7.87 5.88
CA ALA A 56 2.97 -9.21 6.34
C ALA A 56 2.32 -9.55 7.69
N SER A 57 2.24 -8.59 8.60
CA SER A 57 1.61 -8.79 9.91
C SER A 57 0.10 -9.02 9.82
N PHE A 58 -0.54 -8.64 8.73
CA PHE A 58 -1.96 -8.87 8.43
C PHE A 58 -2.17 -10.05 7.46
N ASP A 59 -1.15 -10.85 7.20
CA ASP A 59 -1.19 -11.90 6.17
C ASP A 59 -1.52 -11.36 4.78
N CYS A 60 -1.12 -10.12 4.53
CA CYS A 60 -1.24 -9.44 3.25
C CYS A 60 0.11 -9.37 2.55
N ARG A 61 0.10 -9.04 1.26
CA ARG A 61 1.31 -8.82 0.46
C ARG A 61 1.27 -7.46 -0.20
N LEU A 62 2.37 -6.73 -0.09
CA LEU A 62 2.58 -5.52 -0.89
C LEU A 62 3.12 -5.96 -2.25
N GLU A 63 2.23 -5.99 -3.26
CA GLU A 63 2.56 -6.47 -4.59
C GLU A 63 3.30 -5.41 -5.42
N GLU A 64 2.94 -4.14 -5.25
CA GLU A 64 3.57 -3.03 -5.94
C GLU A 64 3.49 -1.77 -5.07
N PHE A 65 4.50 -0.93 -5.18
CA PHE A 65 4.58 0.33 -4.45
C PHE A 65 5.34 1.35 -5.28
N ASN A 66 4.84 2.56 -5.31
CA ASN A 66 5.57 3.72 -5.79
C ASN A 66 4.91 5.00 -5.26
N GLY A 67 5.54 6.14 -5.50
CA GLY A 67 4.98 7.40 -5.06
C GLY A 67 5.66 8.60 -5.70
N GLU A 68 5.09 9.75 -5.38
CA GLU A 68 5.61 11.06 -5.75
C GLU A 68 5.89 11.86 -4.47
N THR A 69 6.06 13.17 -4.59
CA THR A 69 6.43 14.01 -3.44
C THR A 69 5.32 14.16 -2.41
N ASP A 70 4.06 13.97 -2.79
CA ASP A 70 2.90 14.25 -1.94
C ASP A 70 1.93 13.07 -1.81
N HIS A 71 2.22 11.93 -2.42
CA HIS A 71 1.33 10.76 -2.34
C HIS A 71 2.06 9.47 -2.67
N VAL A 72 1.43 8.36 -2.29
CA VAL A 72 1.92 7.01 -2.58
C VAL A 72 0.79 6.14 -3.12
N HIS A 73 1.17 5.16 -3.93
CA HIS A 73 0.29 4.12 -4.47
C HIS A 73 0.76 2.76 -3.96
N LEU A 74 -0.17 1.98 -3.44
CA LEU A 74 0.07 0.60 -3.01
C LEU A 74 -0.87 -0.33 -3.74
N LEU A 75 -0.37 -1.45 -4.20
CA LEU A 75 -1.20 -2.57 -4.63
C LEU A 75 -1.01 -3.69 -3.60
N VAL A 76 -2.08 -4.06 -2.94
CA VAL A 76 -2.03 -5.01 -1.82
C VAL A 76 -2.92 -6.21 -2.12
N SER A 77 -2.37 -7.42 -2.00
CA SER A 77 -3.13 -8.66 -1.98
C SER A 77 -3.52 -8.98 -0.54
N PHE A 78 -4.79 -9.24 -0.29
CA PHE A 78 -5.28 -9.48 1.05
C PHE A 78 -6.23 -10.67 1.12
N PRO A 79 -6.25 -11.40 2.26
CA PRO A 79 -7.18 -12.51 2.44
C PRO A 79 -8.58 -12.03 2.81
N PRO A 80 -9.62 -12.84 2.58
CA PRO A 80 -11.00 -12.45 2.90
C PRO A 80 -11.26 -12.15 4.37
N THR A 81 -10.38 -12.61 5.25
CA THR A 81 -10.49 -12.42 6.71
C THR A 81 -10.03 -11.04 7.17
N VAL A 82 -9.39 -10.26 6.31
CA VAL A 82 -8.84 -8.95 6.66
C VAL A 82 -9.88 -7.86 6.40
N GLU A 83 -10.13 -7.05 7.40
CA GLU A 83 -10.90 -5.83 7.27
C GLU A 83 -10.00 -4.74 6.69
N LEU A 84 -10.32 -4.27 5.48
CA LEU A 84 -9.45 -3.35 4.74
C LEU A 84 -9.21 -2.04 5.49
N SER A 85 -10.22 -1.50 6.16
CA SER A 85 -10.07 -0.27 6.93
C SER A 85 -9.08 -0.42 8.10
N ARG A 86 -9.03 -1.57 8.74
CA ARG A 86 -8.04 -1.85 9.79
C ARG A 86 -6.63 -1.92 9.23
N LEU A 87 -6.47 -2.56 8.08
CA LEU A 87 -5.18 -2.59 7.39
C LEU A 87 -4.71 -1.19 7.05
N VAL A 88 -5.58 -0.37 6.44
CA VAL A 88 -5.27 1.00 6.07
C VAL A 88 -4.89 1.84 7.29
N ASN A 89 -5.64 1.74 8.37
CA ASN A 89 -5.32 2.47 9.60
C ASN A 89 -3.95 2.08 10.15
N SER A 90 -3.60 0.81 10.09
CA SER A 90 -2.28 0.34 10.52
C SER A 90 -1.17 0.81 9.60
N LEU A 91 -1.37 0.71 8.28
CA LEU A 91 -0.40 1.21 7.29
C LEU A 91 -0.09 2.68 7.51
N LYS A 92 -1.13 3.50 7.64
CA LYS A 92 -0.98 4.95 7.83
C LYS A 92 -0.39 5.29 9.20
N GLY A 93 -0.87 4.67 10.25
CA GLY A 93 -0.43 4.97 11.62
C GLY A 93 1.02 4.58 11.88
N VAL A 94 1.40 3.36 11.51
CA VAL A 94 2.76 2.86 11.71
C VAL A 94 3.74 3.64 10.86
N SER A 95 3.43 3.87 9.58
CA SER A 95 4.32 4.61 8.68
C SER A 95 4.52 6.06 9.14
N SER A 96 3.45 6.72 9.57
CA SER A 96 3.54 8.08 10.09
C SER A 96 4.45 8.16 11.31
N ARG A 97 4.29 7.25 12.25
CA ARG A 97 5.08 7.22 13.48
C ARG A 97 6.56 6.94 13.20
N TYR A 98 6.85 5.92 12.39
CA TYR A 98 8.23 5.51 12.12
C TYR A 98 8.97 6.51 11.24
N LEU A 99 8.30 7.03 10.21
CA LEU A 99 8.92 8.01 9.33
C LEU A 99 9.26 9.31 10.07
N ARG A 100 8.36 9.80 10.91
CA ARG A 100 8.62 10.99 11.71
C ARG A 100 9.69 10.76 12.79
N ARG A 101 9.78 9.54 13.32
CA ARG A 101 10.84 9.17 14.27
C ARG A 101 12.22 9.19 13.60
N ASP A 102 12.32 8.63 12.40
CA ASP A 102 13.59 8.38 11.73
C ASP A 102 14.06 9.56 10.86
N TYR A 103 13.13 10.46 10.49
CA TYR A 103 13.39 11.61 9.63
C TYR A 103 12.93 12.89 10.31
N PRO A 104 13.82 13.55 11.05
CA PRO A 104 13.47 14.77 11.81
C PRO A 104 12.85 15.89 10.96
N GLU A 105 13.25 15.99 9.69
CA GLU A 105 12.70 16.98 8.77
C GLU A 105 11.18 16.81 8.57
N LEU A 106 10.70 15.57 8.55
CA LEU A 106 9.27 15.29 8.46
C LEU A 106 8.54 15.59 9.77
N ALA A 107 9.16 15.26 10.91
CA ALA A 107 8.60 15.59 12.22
C ALA A 107 8.46 17.10 12.40
N GLN A 108 9.45 17.87 11.96
CA GLN A 108 9.41 19.33 12.02
C GLN A 108 8.33 19.90 11.10
N HIS A 109 8.23 19.37 9.89
CA HIS A 109 7.24 19.84 8.91
C HIS A 109 5.81 19.68 9.43
N TYR A 110 5.54 18.59 10.13
CA TYR A 110 4.19 18.25 10.62
C TYR A 110 4.08 18.33 12.16
N TRP A 111 4.90 19.13 12.81
CA TRP A 111 4.95 19.13 14.29
C TRP A 111 3.61 19.46 14.95
N ARG A 112 2.80 20.34 14.34
CA ARG A 112 1.48 20.69 14.87
C ARG A 112 0.45 19.60 14.65
N ALA A 113 0.46 19.00 13.46
CA ALA A 113 -0.49 17.96 13.09
C ALA A 113 -0.15 16.63 13.76
N GLN A 114 1.12 16.37 14.02
CA GLN A 114 1.63 15.08 14.51
C GLN A 114 1.16 13.91 13.67
N ARG A 115 0.95 14.16 12.37
CA ARG A 115 0.48 13.19 11.39
C ARG A 115 1.15 13.46 10.05
N LEU A 116 1.50 12.39 9.37
CA LEU A 116 2.09 12.46 8.03
C LEU A 116 1.01 12.54 6.95
N TRP A 117 -0.06 11.78 7.12
CA TRP A 117 -1.07 11.55 6.08
C TRP A 117 -2.31 12.39 6.28
N SER A 118 -2.95 12.75 5.17
CA SER A 118 -4.33 13.24 5.17
C SER A 118 -5.26 12.20 5.81
N PRO A 119 -6.35 12.62 6.48
CA PRO A 119 -7.28 11.66 7.10
C PRO A 119 -7.98 10.73 6.10
N SER A 120 -8.17 11.18 4.86
CA SER A 120 -8.80 10.38 3.81
C SER A 120 -7.80 9.50 3.09
N TYR A 121 -8.32 8.53 2.34
CA TYR A 121 -7.54 7.69 1.44
C TYR A 121 -8.44 7.19 0.31
N TYR A 122 -7.82 6.78 -0.79
CA TYR A 122 -8.53 6.08 -1.85
C TYR A 122 -8.31 4.57 -1.69
N ALA A 123 -9.36 3.80 -1.90
CA ALA A 123 -9.29 2.35 -2.01
C ALA A 123 -10.18 1.89 -3.15
N GLY A 124 -9.59 1.18 -4.11
CA GLY A 124 -10.31 0.61 -5.24
C GLY A 124 -9.92 -0.84 -5.44
N THR A 125 -10.80 -1.61 -6.06
CA THR A 125 -10.50 -2.98 -6.41
C THR A 125 -9.71 -3.04 -7.71
N ALA A 126 -8.88 -4.07 -7.86
CA ALA A 126 -8.20 -4.35 -9.12
C ALA A 126 -9.08 -5.12 -10.12
N GLY A 127 -10.30 -5.48 -9.73
CA GLY A 127 -11.17 -6.38 -10.50
C GLY A 127 -11.62 -5.88 -11.86
N GLY A 128 -11.66 -4.55 -12.08
CA GLY A 128 -12.05 -3.96 -13.35
C GLY A 128 -10.91 -3.80 -14.34
N ALA A 129 -9.67 -3.89 -13.89
CA ALA A 129 -8.48 -3.79 -14.74
C ALA A 129 -7.55 -4.95 -14.43
N PRO A 130 -6.83 -5.49 -15.42
CA PRO A 130 -5.81 -6.49 -15.13
C PRO A 130 -4.81 -5.96 -14.10
N VAL A 131 -4.42 -6.82 -13.17
CA VAL A 131 -3.43 -6.47 -12.14
C VAL A 131 -2.15 -5.94 -12.77
N ASP A 132 -1.73 -6.51 -13.89
CA ASP A 132 -0.53 -6.07 -14.61
C ASP A 132 -0.65 -4.62 -15.09
N THR A 133 -1.83 -4.19 -15.52
CA THR A 133 -2.08 -2.80 -15.93
C THR A 133 -1.93 -1.85 -14.75
N LEU A 134 -2.47 -2.22 -13.59
CA LEU A 134 -2.32 -1.44 -12.36
C LEU A 134 -0.86 -1.37 -11.91
N LYS A 135 -0.13 -2.50 -11.98
CA LYS A 135 1.30 -2.52 -11.65
C LYS A 135 2.07 -1.54 -12.52
N ARG A 136 1.83 -1.52 -13.83
CA ARG A 136 2.49 -0.57 -14.75
C ARG A 136 2.14 0.87 -14.40
N TYR A 137 0.88 1.14 -14.11
CA TYR A 137 0.46 2.49 -13.71
C TYR A 137 1.21 2.95 -12.48
N ILE A 138 1.35 2.10 -11.46
CA ILE A 138 2.07 2.43 -10.23
C ILE A 138 3.56 2.61 -10.50
N GLU A 139 4.16 1.71 -11.30
CA GLU A 139 5.58 1.80 -11.67
C GLU A 139 5.92 3.09 -12.42
N ASN A 140 4.97 3.61 -13.20
CA ASN A 140 5.17 4.80 -14.03
C ASN A 140 4.92 6.11 -13.28
N GLN A 141 4.73 6.09 -11.97
CA GLN A 141 4.63 7.32 -11.20
C GLN A 141 5.93 8.12 -11.28
N ASN A 142 5.82 9.44 -11.27
CA ASN A 142 6.95 10.35 -11.36
C ASN A 142 7.68 10.43 -10.02
N ARG A 143 8.51 9.43 -9.76
CA ARG A 143 9.21 9.27 -8.49
C ARG A 143 10.25 10.37 -8.30
N PRO A 144 10.29 11.03 -7.13
CA PRO A 144 11.29 12.06 -6.84
C PRO A 144 12.69 11.48 -6.66
N ALA A 145 13.66 12.34 -6.83
CA ALA A 145 15.07 12.03 -6.55
C ALA A 145 15.31 11.80 -5.05
#